data_95a7b0e2e31d0415f437c397f13b9f29
#
_entry.id   95a7b0e2e31d0415f437c397f13b9f29
#
_cell.length_a   1.000
_cell.length_b   1.000
_cell.length_c   1.000
_cell.angle_alpha   90.00
_cell.angle_beta   90.00
_cell.angle_gamma   90.00
#
_symmetry.space_group_name_H-M   'P 1'
#
loop_
_entity.id
_entity.type
_entity.pdbx_description
1 polymer ?
#
loop_
_entity_poly.entity_id
_entity_poly.type
_entity_poly.pdbx_seq_one_letter_code
_entity_poly.pdbx_strand_id
1 'polypeptide(L)'
;MSKREDYKRFIVFCLASLVVLAQAAVFAWVWYSVYRGQIDEPFWRKGNWVLIAIYGLMFALFAKLYGGLKVGYLKRIDVFYSLTLALLCTNVVEYLEITLINRWFLSVWPMIEMTGIQLVLIIIWIFGSRYIYSGLYRARRLLVIYGDRDPGDDLIHKMNSRKDKYDISGKVHISVGEEKIHQMMQDYDGVIIWDLHSTERNRYLKYCFAHSVRCYVSPKISDIILMGSERIHLFDTPLLVSRNMGLAVDQRAAKRVMDILISGIGIIITSPIMLIIAIAVKAYDRGPVFYFQDRLTLGGKPFKICKFRSMCVDSEKNGARLASKHDSRITPVGHVLRNLHLDELPQLFNVVKGDMSLVGPRPERESIMLEYEKELPEFYYRLKVKAGLTGYAQVYGKYNTTPYDKLKLDLFYIENYSFLLDIKLIFMTVKIFFQKEVSEGVDDRQVNALKDSGKNAGVSENKTEE
;
A
#
# COMPACT_ATOMS: atom_id res chain seq x y z
N MET A 1 29.06 1.32 -14.45
CA MET A 1 27.94 2.21 -14.07
C MET A 1 28.18 3.60 -14.64
N SER A 2 27.18 4.23 -15.28
CA SER A 2 27.33 5.61 -15.81
C SER A 2 27.42 6.58 -14.64
N LYS A 3 28.36 7.56 -14.69
CA LYS A 3 28.48 8.66 -13.72
C LYS A 3 27.15 9.36 -13.41
N ARG A 4 26.17 9.28 -14.31
CA ARG A 4 24.82 9.84 -14.13
C ARG A 4 23.99 9.10 -13.07
N GLU A 5 24.23 7.81 -12.79
CA GLU A 5 23.50 7.08 -11.73
C GLU A 5 23.88 7.52 -10.31
N ASP A 6 25.12 7.98 -10.11
CA ASP A 6 25.60 8.46 -8.82
C ASP A 6 24.88 9.72 -8.38
N TYR A 7 24.56 10.61 -9.33
CA TYR A 7 23.82 11.86 -9.05
C TYR A 7 22.30 11.68 -8.95
N LYS A 8 21.77 10.48 -9.21
CA LYS A 8 20.32 10.25 -9.23
C LYS A 8 19.64 10.61 -7.92
N ARG A 9 20.21 10.22 -6.79
CA ARG A 9 19.65 10.53 -5.47
C ARG A 9 19.60 12.03 -5.22
N PHE A 10 20.67 12.74 -5.61
CA PHE A 10 20.77 14.18 -5.45
C PHE A 10 19.74 14.92 -6.34
N ILE A 11 19.60 14.53 -7.61
CA ILE A 11 18.61 15.14 -8.52
C ILE A 11 17.20 14.92 -8.02
N VAL A 12 16.86 13.70 -7.56
CA VAL A 12 15.54 13.41 -6.98
C VAL A 12 15.31 14.23 -5.71
N PHE A 13 16.34 14.41 -4.87
CA PHE A 13 16.27 15.28 -3.69
C PHE A 13 16.02 16.72 -4.06
N CYS A 14 16.75 17.28 -5.03
CA CYS A 14 16.53 18.66 -5.51
C CYS A 14 15.13 18.87 -6.07
N LEU A 15 14.62 17.92 -6.88
CA LEU A 15 13.26 17.99 -7.40
C LEU A 15 12.20 17.91 -6.28
N ALA A 16 12.41 17.06 -5.27
CA ALA A 16 11.54 16.97 -4.11
C ALA A 16 11.57 18.27 -3.28
N SER A 17 12.76 18.84 -3.05
CA SER A 17 12.90 20.09 -2.31
C SER A 17 12.23 21.25 -3.04
N LEU A 18 12.30 21.27 -4.36
CA LEU A 18 11.69 22.33 -5.18
C LEU A 18 10.17 22.42 -4.97
N VAL A 19 9.45 21.28 -4.97
CA VAL A 19 7.99 21.29 -4.74
C VAL A 19 7.67 21.72 -3.30
N VAL A 20 8.43 21.28 -2.32
CA VAL A 20 8.23 21.70 -0.91
C VAL A 20 8.42 23.19 -0.76
N LEU A 21 9.49 23.74 -1.30
CA LEU A 21 9.77 25.19 -1.25
C LEU A 21 8.71 26.00 -2.02
N ALA A 22 8.25 25.52 -3.17
CA ALA A 22 7.20 26.18 -3.93
C ALA A 22 5.89 26.25 -3.14
N GLN A 23 5.48 25.16 -2.46
CA GLN A 23 4.27 25.14 -1.62
C GLN A 23 4.41 26.09 -0.43
N ALA A 24 5.57 26.08 0.25
CA ALA A 24 5.86 26.99 1.37
C ALA A 24 5.89 28.47 0.92
N ALA A 25 6.37 28.77 -0.29
CA ALA A 25 6.39 30.12 -0.84
C ALA A 25 4.98 30.66 -1.11
N VAL A 26 4.07 29.81 -1.65
CA VAL A 26 2.67 30.20 -1.85
C VAL A 26 1.97 30.44 -0.51
N PHE A 27 2.22 29.57 0.48
CA PHE A 27 1.72 29.79 1.84
C PHE A 27 2.25 31.10 2.42
N ALA A 28 3.56 31.36 2.31
CA ALA A 28 4.17 32.59 2.77
C ALA A 28 3.54 33.84 2.12
N TRP A 29 3.26 33.77 0.82
CA TRP A 29 2.59 34.87 0.12
C TRP A 29 1.19 35.14 0.69
N VAL A 30 0.36 34.10 0.88
CA VAL A 30 -0.99 34.24 1.45
C VAL A 30 -0.94 34.66 2.92
N TRP A 31 0.02 34.14 3.69
CA TRP A 31 0.25 34.54 5.07
C TRP A 31 0.50 36.05 5.17
N TYR A 32 1.45 36.57 4.41
CA TYR A 32 1.80 37.98 4.48
C TYR A 32 0.76 38.92 3.86
N SER A 33 0.01 38.47 2.83
CA SER A 33 -0.98 39.31 2.16
C SER A 33 -2.34 39.34 2.87
N VAL A 34 -2.71 38.26 3.58
CA VAL A 34 -4.07 38.13 4.12
C VAL A 34 -4.06 37.88 5.63
N TYR A 35 -3.55 36.73 6.10
CA TYR A 35 -3.78 36.28 7.47
C TYR A 35 -3.01 37.11 8.50
N ARG A 36 -1.77 37.50 8.21
CA ARG A 36 -0.96 38.28 9.14
C ARG A 36 -1.62 39.60 9.56
N GLY A 37 -2.36 40.24 8.64
CA GLY A 37 -3.07 41.49 8.91
C GLY A 37 -4.38 41.34 9.70
N GLN A 38 -4.85 40.10 9.85
CA GLN A 38 -6.11 39.78 10.55
C GLN A 38 -5.88 39.22 11.97
N ILE A 39 -4.64 38.99 12.35
CA ILE A 39 -4.28 38.46 13.68
C ILE A 39 -4.07 39.65 14.64
N ASP A 40 -4.77 39.62 15.80
CA ASP A 40 -4.73 40.69 16.78
C ASP A 40 -3.34 40.90 17.38
N GLU A 41 -2.57 39.83 17.59
CA GLU A 41 -1.19 39.88 18.09
C GLU A 41 -0.23 39.25 17.06
N PRO A 42 0.21 40.00 16.02
CA PRO A 42 1.05 39.45 14.99
C PRO A 42 2.45 39.10 15.51
N PHE A 43 2.99 37.99 15.02
CA PHE A 43 4.34 37.57 15.36
C PHE A 43 5.38 38.64 15.03
N TRP A 44 6.35 38.82 15.91
CA TRP A 44 7.59 39.51 15.62
C TRP A 44 8.34 38.80 14.48
N ARG A 45 9.22 39.49 13.79
CA ARG A 45 9.93 39.07 12.55
C ARG A 45 10.24 37.56 12.46
N LYS A 46 10.77 36.95 13.53
CA LYS A 46 11.21 35.54 13.53
C LYS A 46 10.02 34.55 13.56
N GLY A 47 8.93 34.87 14.24
CA GLY A 47 7.77 33.96 14.33
C GLY A 47 7.13 33.68 12.98
N ASN A 48 7.02 34.66 12.09
CA ASN A 48 6.48 34.43 10.74
C ASN A 48 7.30 33.39 9.94
N TRP A 49 8.64 33.46 10.02
CA TRP A 49 9.50 32.49 9.35
C TRP A 49 9.41 31.09 9.96
N VAL A 50 9.21 30.99 11.28
CA VAL A 50 8.99 29.70 11.95
C VAL A 50 7.70 29.06 11.45
N LEU A 51 6.60 29.82 11.34
CA LEU A 51 5.32 29.33 10.82
C LEU A 51 5.48 28.80 9.37
N ILE A 52 6.12 29.57 8.50
CA ILE A 52 6.38 29.15 7.11
C ILE A 52 7.25 27.88 7.07
N ALA A 53 8.24 27.77 7.96
CA ALA A 53 9.09 26.59 8.05
C ALA A 53 8.30 25.36 8.53
N ILE A 54 7.43 25.53 9.52
CA ILE A 54 6.53 24.46 10.02
C ILE A 54 5.64 23.97 8.89
N TYR A 55 5.01 24.89 8.13
CA TYR A 55 4.22 24.54 6.95
C TYR A 55 5.00 23.66 5.97
N GLY A 56 6.21 24.13 5.58
CA GLY A 56 7.07 23.37 4.65
C GLY A 56 7.46 21.99 5.17
N LEU A 57 7.79 21.89 6.48
CA LEU A 57 8.12 20.61 7.13
C LEU A 57 6.90 19.68 7.19
N MET A 58 5.71 20.19 7.52
CA MET A 58 4.47 19.39 7.53
C MET A 58 4.14 18.88 6.13
N PHE A 59 4.21 19.76 5.11
CA PHE A 59 3.99 19.33 3.74
C PHE A 59 4.99 18.25 3.31
N ALA A 60 6.27 18.42 3.63
CA ALA A 60 7.31 17.42 3.33
C ALA A 60 7.05 16.10 4.04
N LEU A 61 6.61 16.14 5.30
CA LEU A 61 6.25 14.95 6.09
C LEU A 61 5.09 14.20 5.45
N PHE A 62 3.96 14.87 5.19
CA PHE A 62 2.81 14.23 4.56
C PHE A 62 3.12 13.74 3.15
N ALA A 63 3.84 14.53 2.34
CA ALA A 63 4.26 14.11 1.01
C ALA A 63 5.18 12.86 1.04
N LYS A 64 6.03 12.73 2.05
CA LYS A 64 6.84 11.52 2.29
C LYS A 64 5.98 10.33 2.75
N LEU A 65 5.01 10.54 3.64
CA LEU A 65 4.08 9.50 4.11
C LEU A 65 3.25 8.93 2.96
N TYR A 66 2.66 9.78 2.14
CA TYR A 66 1.89 9.37 0.95
C TYR A 66 2.77 8.89 -0.22
N GLY A 67 4.09 9.08 -0.13
CA GLY A 67 5.06 8.68 -1.16
C GLY A 67 5.10 9.61 -2.38
N GLY A 68 4.55 10.82 -2.30
CA GLY A 68 4.48 11.78 -3.40
C GLY A 68 5.83 12.32 -3.89
N LEU A 69 6.86 12.27 -3.04
CA LEU A 69 8.23 12.71 -3.39
C LEU A 69 9.04 11.66 -4.15
N LYS A 70 8.49 10.46 -4.42
CA LYS A 70 9.16 9.38 -5.15
C LYS A 70 9.12 9.58 -6.66
N VAL A 71 9.82 10.62 -7.15
CA VAL A 71 9.92 10.94 -8.60
C VAL A 71 10.47 9.75 -9.37
N GLY A 72 9.83 9.41 -10.50
CA GLY A 72 10.24 8.30 -11.37
C GLY A 72 9.94 6.90 -10.81
N TYR A 73 9.35 6.79 -9.60
CA TYR A 73 9.00 5.50 -9.00
C TYR A 73 7.51 5.18 -9.15
N LEU A 74 6.62 6.15 -8.94
CA LEU A 74 5.17 6.01 -9.05
C LEU A 74 4.66 6.47 -10.42
N LYS A 75 3.45 6.04 -10.81
CA LYS A 75 2.73 6.60 -11.97
C LYS A 75 2.40 8.08 -11.70
N ARG A 76 2.22 8.90 -12.76
CA ARG A 76 1.91 10.35 -12.62
C ARG A 76 0.66 10.57 -11.76
N ILE A 77 -0.38 9.80 -12.01
CA ILE A 77 -1.65 9.90 -11.30
C ILE A 77 -1.51 9.56 -9.81
N ASP A 78 -0.66 8.57 -9.47
CA ASP A 78 -0.40 8.21 -8.08
C ASP A 78 0.37 9.28 -7.33
N VAL A 79 1.29 9.98 -8.02
CA VAL A 79 2.02 11.13 -7.46
C VAL A 79 1.07 12.29 -7.25
N PHE A 80 0.16 12.55 -8.20
CA PHE A 80 -0.87 13.57 -8.08
C PHE A 80 -1.75 13.34 -6.85
N TYR A 81 -2.37 12.16 -6.71
CA TYR A 81 -3.16 11.84 -5.52
C TYR A 81 -2.36 11.95 -4.22
N SER A 82 -1.09 11.50 -4.22
CA SER A 82 -0.23 11.58 -3.04
C SER A 82 0.05 13.01 -2.60
N LEU A 83 0.39 13.89 -3.55
CA LEU A 83 0.71 15.30 -3.24
C LEU A 83 -0.56 16.11 -2.94
N THR A 84 -1.68 15.82 -3.61
CA THR A 84 -2.97 16.45 -3.31
C THR A 84 -3.43 16.13 -1.90
N LEU A 85 -3.37 14.85 -1.49
CA LEU A 85 -3.72 14.47 -0.12
C LEU A 85 -2.77 15.07 0.92
N ALA A 86 -1.46 15.09 0.63
CA ALA A 86 -0.49 15.75 1.48
C ALA A 86 -0.80 17.24 1.64
N LEU A 87 -1.14 17.91 0.55
CA LEU A 87 -1.53 19.33 0.53
C LEU A 87 -2.78 19.58 1.36
N LEU A 88 -3.83 18.79 1.14
CA LEU A 88 -5.08 18.94 1.90
C LEU A 88 -4.87 18.71 3.39
N CYS A 89 -4.14 17.67 3.79
CA CYS A 89 -3.81 17.43 5.20
C CYS A 89 -3.01 18.60 5.79
N THR A 90 -2.02 19.13 5.06
CA THR A 90 -1.21 20.26 5.53
C THR A 90 -2.07 21.50 5.69
N ASN A 91 -2.88 21.86 4.69
CA ASN A 91 -3.70 23.06 4.72
C ASN A 91 -4.79 23.01 5.81
N VAL A 92 -5.37 21.84 6.09
CA VAL A 92 -6.31 21.68 7.20
C VAL A 92 -5.62 21.90 8.55
N VAL A 93 -4.45 21.29 8.76
CA VAL A 93 -3.70 21.46 10.03
C VAL A 93 -3.27 22.92 10.18
N GLU A 94 -2.77 23.54 9.12
CA GLU A 94 -2.34 24.94 9.14
C GLU A 94 -3.50 25.90 9.42
N TYR A 95 -4.67 25.66 8.82
CA TYR A 95 -5.87 26.47 9.09
C TYR A 95 -6.29 26.37 10.58
N LEU A 96 -6.20 25.17 11.16
CA LEU A 96 -6.45 24.98 12.59
C LEU A 96 -5.39 25.71 13.44
N GLU A 97 -4.12 25.66 13.04
CA GLU A 97 -3.02 26.37 13.72
C GLU A 97 -3.25 27.89 13.69
N ILE A 98 -3.58 28.45 12.53
CA ILE A 98 -3.90 29.89 12.40
C ILE A 98 -5.12 30.26 13.23
N THR A 99 -6.15 29.42 13.24
CA THR A 99 -7.37 29.62 14.06
C THR A 99 -7.04 29.63 15.56
N LEU A 100 -6.16 28.72 16.02
CA LEU A 100 -5.73 28.67 17.42
C LEU A 100 -4.92 29.90 17.81
N ILE A 101 -4.04 30.37 16.93
CA ILE A 101 -3.24 31.58 17.14
C ILE A 101 -4.16 32.80 17.26
N ASN A 102 -5.15 32.91 16.40
CA ASN A 102 -6.09 34.04 16.37
C ASN A 102 -7.21 33.93 17.42
N ARG A 103 -7.38 32.77 18.10
CA ARG A 103 -8.46 32.47 19.07
C ARG A 103 -9.87 32.47 18.46
N TRP A 104 -10.06 32.81 17.19
CA TRP A 104 -11.31 32.84 16.46
C TRP A 104 -11.13 32.26 15.04
N PHE A 105 -12.22 31.74 14.48
CA PHE A 105 -12.21 31.26 13.10
C PHE A 105 -12.08 32.42 12.12
N LEU A 106 -11.00 32.41 11.36
CA LEU A 106 -10.81 33.33 10.23
C LEU A 106 -11.51 32.83 8.98
N SER A 107 -11.61 33.70 7.96
CA SER A 107 -12.18 33.30 6.67
C SER A 107 -11.39 32.13 6.06
N VAL A 108 -12.10 31.10 5.61
CA VAL A 108 -11.51 29.92 4.97
C VAL A 108 -11.22 30.17 3.47
N TRP A 109 -11.82 31.19 2.87
CA TRP A 109 -11.70 31.46 1.42
C TRP A 109 -10.26 31.64 0.94
N PRO A 110 -9.39 32.44 1.59
CA PRO A 110 -7.99 32.56 1.18
C PRO A 110 -7.24 31.24 1.20
N MET A 111 -7.58 30.32 2.12
CA MET A 111 -7.00 28.97 2.19
C MET A 111 -7.45 28.11 1.00
N ILE A 112 -8.72 28.25 0.58
CA ILE A 112 -9.25 27.54 -0.60
C ILE A 112 -8.59 28.05 -1.88
N GLU A 113 -8.47 29.36 -2.05
CA GLU A 113 -7.79 29.98 -3.20
C GLU A 113 -6.31 29.56 -3.25
N MET A 114 -5.64 29.60 -2.12
CA MET A 114 -4.27 29.12 -1.96
C MET A 114 -4.15 27.65 -2.38
N THR A 115 -5.05 26.81 -1.92
CA THR A 115 -5.07 25.38 -2.27
C THR A 115 -5.23 25.18 -3.78
N GLY A 116 -6.06 26.00 -4.44
CA GLY A 116 -6.21 25.97 -5.90
C GLY A 116 -4.88 26.30 -6.64
N ILE A 117 -4.20 27.36 -6.24
CA ILE A 117 -2.88 27.75 -6.80
C ILE A 117 -1.86 26.63 -6.58
N GLN A 118 -1.83 26.08 -5.38
CA GLN A 118 -0.92 25.00 -5.00
C GLN A 118 -1.15 23.71 -5.80
N LEU A 119 -2.41 23.35 -6.09
CA LEU A 119 -2.74 22.24 -6.96
C LEU A 119 -2.22 22.43 -8.39
N VAL A 120 -2.35 23.63 -8.93
CA VAL A 120 -1.78 23.95 -10.25
C VAL A 120 -0.26 23.78 -10.25
N LEU A 121 0.43 24.26 -9.23
CA LEU A 121 1.89 24.08 -9.08
C LEU A 121 2.28 22.60 -8.96
N ILE A 122 1.50 21.78 -8.25
CA ILE A 122 1.72 20.32 -8.18
C ILE A 122 1.64 19.72 -9.57
N ILE A 123 0.64 20.07 -10.37
CA ILE A 123 0.48 19.57 -11.74
C ILE A 123 1.69 19.96 -12.59
N ILE A 124 2.07 21.23 -12.61
CA ILE A 124 3.24 21.73 -13.34
C ILE A 124 4.51 20.97 -12.91
N TRP A 125 4.71 20.80 -11.61
CA TRP A 125 5.87 20.10 -11.07
C TRP A 125 5.89 18.61 -11.47
N ILE A 126 4.73 17.91 -11.50
CA ILE A 126 4.64 16.51 -11.92
C ILE A 126 5.12 16.37 -13.37
N PHE A 127 4.67 17.23 -14.26
CA PHE A 127 5.09 17.19 -15.66
C PHE A 127 6.56 17.55 -15.82
N GLY A 128 7.01 18.64 -15.19
CA GLY A 128 8.40 19.12 -15.26
C GLY A 128 9.40 18.11 -14.65
N SER A 129 9.12 17.61 -13.45
CA SER A 129 9.98 16.63 -12.80
C SER A 129 10.06 15.31 -13.59
N ARG A 130 8.94 14.90 -14.21
CA ARG A 130 8.92 13.72 -15.08
C ARG A 130 9.72 13.92 -16.36
N TYR A 131 9.59 15.09 -16.99
CA TYR A 131 10.36 15.44 -18.20
C TYR A 131 11.86 15.39 -17.91
N ILE A 132 12.31 16.05 -16.85
CA ILE A 132 13.72 16.04 -16.42
C ILE A 132 14.17 14.61 -16.11
N TYR A 133 13.39 13.84 -15.33
CA TYR A 133 13.76 12.50 -14.95
C TYR A 133 13.84 11.54 -16.15
N SER A 134 12.89 11.59 -17.07
CA SER A 134 12.88 10.70 -18.26
C SER A 134 13.97 11.05 -19.27
N GLY A 135 14.33 12.32 -19.37
CA GLY A 135 15.45 12.77 -20.20
C GLY A 135 16.81 12.32 -19.68
N LEU A 136 16.95 12.22 -18.34
CA LEU A 136 18.20 11.82 -17.71
C LEU A 136 18.34 10.29 -17.57
N TYR A 137 17.24 9.58 -17.36
CA TYR A 137 17.22 8.14 -17.00
C TYR A 137 16.31 7.36 -17.93
N ARG A 138 16.91 6.60 -18.85
CA ARG A 138 16.19 5.68 -19.74
C ARG A 138 15.65 4.46 -18.98
N ALA A 139 14.65 3.79 -19.56
CA ALA A 139 14.19 2.49 -19.07
C ALA A 139 15.36 1.49 -19.12
N ARG A 140 15.47 0.67 -18.06
CA ARG A 140 16.54 -0.32 -17.94
C ARG A 140 16.15 -1.57 -18.70
N ARG A 141 17.05 -2.06 -19.55
CA ARG A 141 16.93 -3.37 -20.18
C ARG A 141 17.21 -4.46 -19.16
N LEU A 142 16.25 -5.34 -18.95
CA LEU A 142 16.32 -6.38 -17.92
C LEU A 142 16.23 -7.77 -18.57
N LEU A 143 17.11 -8.68 -18.10
CA LEU A 143 17.07 -10.10 -18.40
C LEU A 143 16.35 -10.83 -17.26
N VAL A 144 15.35 -11.66 -17.57
CA VAL A 144 14.68 -12.51 -16.58
C VAL A 144 15.30 -13.91 -16.64
N ILE A 145 15.88 -14.35 -15.51
CA ILE A 145 16.36 -15.73 -15.32
C ILE A 145 15.30 -16.44 -14.52
N TYR A 146 14.78 -17.55 -15.06
CA TYR A 146 13.69 -18.29 -14.43
C TYR A 146 13.96 -19.80 -14.37
N GLY A 147 13.30 -20.46 -13.42
CA GLY A 147 13.33 -21.90 -13.21
C GLY A 147 12.00 -22.55 -13.56
N ASP A 148 11.38 -23.23 -12.58
CA ASP A 148 10.22 -24.10 -12.81
C ASP A 148 8.99 -23.36 -13.33
N ARG A 149 8.81 -22.07 -12.96
CA ARG A 149 7.68 -21.26 -13.42
C ARG A 149 8.13 -20.22 -14.43
N ASP A 150 7.58 -20.27 -15.64
CA ASP A 150 7.75 -19.18 -16.61
C ASP A 150 7.24 -17.86 -16.00
N PRO A 151 8.03 -16.77 -16.02
CA PRO A 151 7.62 -15.46 -15.54
C PRO A 151 6.43 -14.85 -16.30
N GLY A 152 6.02 -15.50 -17.39
CA GLY A 152 4.84 -15.29 -18.23
C GLY A 152 4.05 -14.02 -17.98
N ASP A 153 2.74 -14.12 -17.97
CA ASP A 153 1.85 -12.95 -17.92
C ASP A 153 1.90 -12.17 -16.60
N ASP A 154 2.27 -12.79 -15.48
CA ASP A 154 2.18 -12.11 -14.18
C ASP A 154 3.29 -11.09 -13.94
N LEU A 155 4.57 -11.50 -14.03
CA LEU A 155 5.70 -10.60 -13.75
C LEU A 155 5.91 -9.63 -14.90
N ILE A 156 5.98 -10.16 -16.12
CA ILE A 156 6.26 -9.40 -17.34
C ILE A 156 5.14 -8.37 -17.55
N HIS A 157 3.88 -8.78 -17.42
CA HIS A 157 2.73 -7.87 -17.55
C HIS A 157 2.75 -6.77 -16.47
N LYS A 158 2.99 -7.13 -15.19
CA LYS A 158 3.12 -6.15 -14.10
C LYS A 158 4.25 -5.14 -14.34
N MET A 159 5.41 -5.60 -14.83
CA MET A 159 6.56 -4.71 -15.09
C MET A 159 6.38 -3.91 -16.39
N ASN A 160 5.79 -4.47 -17.42
CA ASN A 160 5.48 -3.77 -18.66
C ASN A 160 4.44 -2.66 -18.50
N SER A 161 3.63 -2.68 -17.43
CA SER A 161 2.80 -1.52 -17.07
C SER A 161 3.64 -0.27 -16.74
N ARG A 162 4.97 -0.42 -16.59
CA ARG A 162 5.95 0.62 -16.28
C ARG A 162 7.11 0.61 -17.27
N LYS A 163 6.80 0.60 -18.59
CA LYS A 163 7.78 0.69 -19.68
C LYS A 163 8.69 1.92 -19.60
N ASP A 164 8.26 2.95 -18.90
CA ASP A 164 9.05 4.14 -18.61
C ASP A 164 10.25 3.86 -17.70
N LYS A 165 10.25 2.75 -16.99
CA LYS A 165 11.26 2.39 -15.99
C LYS A 165 11.93 1.04 -16.24
N TYR A 166 11.18 0.08 -16.73
CA TYR A 166 11.62 -1.29 -16.97
C TYR A 166 11.32 -1.70 -18.41
N ASP A 167 12.31 -2.29 -19.04
CA ASP A 167 12.21 -2.91 -20.35
C ASP A 167 12.69 -4.36 -20.23
N ILE A 168 11.74 -5.30 -20.19
CA ILE A 168 12.08 -6.73 -20.17
C ILE A 168 12.35 -7.15 -21.59
N SER A 169 13.63 -7.11 -21.97
CA SER A 169 14.09 -7.38 -23.34
C SER A 169 14.53 -8.83 -23.55
N GLY A 170 14.65 -9.62 -22.49
CA GLY A 170 15.05 -11.03 -22.61
C GLY A 170 14.56 -11.89 -21.46
N LYS A 171 14.34 -13.18 -21.77
CA LYS A 171 14.11 -14.21 -20.75
C LYS A 171 14.96 -15.43 -21.06
N VAL A 172 15.50 -16.07 -20.05
CA VAL A 172 16.35 -17.26 -20.18
C VAL A 172 16.02 -18.26 -19.06
N HIS A 173 15.81 -19.52 -19.45
CA HIS A 173 15.65 -20.62 -18.52
C HIS A 173 17.03 -21.11 -18.03
N ILE A 174 17.11 -21.55 -16.78
CA ILE A 174 18.37 -22.02 -16.17
C ILE A 174 19.01 -23.20 -16.90
N SER A 175 18.25 -24.02 -17.64
CA SER A 175 18.76 -25.15 -18.42
C SER A 175 19.72 -24.76 -19.55
N VAL A 176 19.78 -23.49 -19.93
CA VAL A 176 20.69 -22.99 -21.00
C VAL A 176 22.16 -23.09 -20.57
N GLY A 177 22.42 -23.19 -19.28
CA GLY A 177 23.76 -23.30 -18.71
C GLY A 177 24.32 -21.98 -18.18
N GLU A 178 25.09 -22.09 -17.11
CA GLU A 178 25.56 -20.94 -16.31
C GLU A 178 26.44 -19.96 -17.12
N GLU A 179 27.39 -20.49 -17.90
CA GLU A 179 28.32 -19.67 -18.71
C GLU A 179 27.61 -18.79 -19.72
N LYS A 180 26.63 -19.37 -20.43
CA LYS A 180 25.84 -18.62 -21.42
C LYS A 180 24.98 -17.56 -20.74
N ILE A 181 24.40 -17.87 -19.58
CA ILE A 181 23.61 -16.89 -18.80
C ILE A 181 24.51 -15.75 -18.34
N HIS A 182 25.74 -16.05 -17.86
CA HIS A 182 26.70 -15.01 -17.46
C HIS A 182 27.11 -14.12 -18.64
N GLN A 183 27.30 -14.67 -19.84
CA GLN A 183 27.54 -13.87 -21.04
C GLN A 183 26.35 -12.97 -21.38
N MET A 184 25.14 -13.54 -21.37
CA MET A 184 23.91 -12.75 -21.64
C MET A 184 23.72 -11.62 -20.62
N MET A 185 24.07 -11.82 -19.36
CA MET A 185 23.94 -10.78 -18.33
C MET A 185 24.71 -9.50 -18.64
N GLN A 186 25.80 -9.59 -19.41
CA GLN A 186 26.63 -8.42 -19.75
C GLN A 186 25.94 -7.44 -20.71
N ASP A 187 24.97 -7.92 -21.48
CA ASP A 187 24.23 -7.14 -22.46
C ASP A 187 23.03 -6.36 -21.87
N TYR A 188 22.76 -6.55 -20.55
CA TYR A 188 21.62 -5.98 -19.86
C TYR A 188 22.02 -5.04 -18.73
N ASP A 189 21.17 -4.06 -18.42
CA ASP A 189 21.38 -3.10 -17.31
C ASP A 189 21.10 -3.71 -15.94
N GLY A 190 20.48 -4.90 -15.90
CA GLY A 190 20.18 -5.65 -14.70
C GLY A 190 19.46 -6.96 -14.96
N VAL A 191 19.32 -7.75 -13.93
CA VAL A 191 18.79 -9.10 -13.97
C VAL A 191 17.63 -9.24 -12.99
N ILE A 192 16.63 -10.01 -13.36
CA ILE A 192 15.55 -10.45 -12.47
C ILE A 192 15.70 -11.94 -12.26
N ILE A 193 15.87 -12.35 -11.01
CA ILE A 193 15.90 -13.76 -10.61
C ILE A 193 14.47 -14.13 -10.18
N TRP A 194 13.86 -15.03 -10.96
CA TRP A 194 12.48 -15.43 -10.78
C TRP A 194 12.35 -16.93 -10.53
N ASP A 195 11.73 -17.30 -9.42
CA ASP A 195 11.35 -18.66 -9.04
C ASP A 195 12.47 -19.72 -9.20
N LEU A 196 13.68 -19.39 -8.76
CA LEU A 196 14.81 -20.33 -8.73
C LEU A 196 14.89 -21.07 -7.39
N HIS A 197 15.41 -22.29 -7.40
CA HIS A 197 15.82 -22.98 -6.18
C HIS A 197 16.89 -22.17 -5.43
N SER A 198 16.93 -22.32 -4.11
CA SER A 198 17.80 -21.50 -3.24
C SER A 198 19.27 -21.56 -3.61
N THR A 199 19.77 -22.73 -4.01
CA THR A 199 21.16 -22.92 -4.41
C THR A 199 21.51 -22.10 -5.66
N GLU A 200 20.72 -22.20 -6.70
CA GLU A 200 20.94 -21.50 -7.96
C GLU A 200 20.72 -19.99 -7.79
N ARG A 201 19.64 -19.61 -7.11
CA ARG A 201 19.39 -18.21 -6.76
C ARG A 201 20.60 -17.57 -6.07
N ASN A 202 21.16 -18.24 -5.07
CA ASN A 202 22.31 -17.73 -4.33
C ASN A 202 23.57 -17.65 -5.20
N ARG A 203 23.74 -18.56 -6.16
CA ARG A 203 24.84 -18.54 -7.13
C ARG A 203 24.76 -17.29 -8.02
N TYR A 204 23.62 -17.06 -8.66
CA TYR A 204 23.42 -15.87 -9.50
C TYR A 204 23.47 -14.57 -8.71
N LEU A 205 22.94 -14.56 -7.48
CA LEU A 205 23.01 -13.38 -6.60
C LEU A 205 24.47 -13.03 -6.27
N LYS A 206 25.30 -14.02 -5.93
CA LYS A 206 26.74 -13.83 -5.66
C LYS A 206 27.47 -13.33 -6.91
N TYR A 207 27.16 -13.89 -8.07
CA TYR A 207 27.73 -13.43 -9.35
C TYR A 207 27.38 -11.96 -9.63
N CYS A 208 26.09 -11.59 -9.50
CA CYS A 208 25.65 -10.21 -9.67
C CYS A 208 26.35 -9.25 -8.70
N PHE A 209 26.52 -9.66 -7.45
CA PHE A 209 27.23 -8.86 -6.46
C PHE A 209 28.71 -8.67 -6.81
N ALA A 210 29.41 -9.75 -7.17
CA ALA A 210 30.82 -9.72 -7.54
C ALA A 210 31.09 -8.82 -8.77
N HIS A 211 30.16 -8.82 -9.76
CA HIS A 211 30.32 -8.05 -11.00
C HIS A 211 29.55 -6.72 -11.02
N SER A 212 29.03 -6.29 -9.85
CA SER A 212 28.25 -5.05 -9.73
C SER A 212 27.05 -4.98 -10.68
N VAL A 213 26.48 -6.13 -11.03
CA VAL A 213 25.24 -6.23 -11.84
C VAL A 213 24.04 -6.01 -10.94
N ARG A 214 23.13 -5.12 -11.35
CA ARG A 214 21.90 -4.88 -10.60
C ARG A 214 21.01 -6.10 -10.66
N CYS A 215 20.62 -6.62 -9.48
CA CYS A 215 19.77 -7.80 -9.36
C CYS A 215 18.45 -7.47 -8.65
N TYR A 216 17.34 -7.96 -9.23
CA TYR A 216 16.02 -7.96 -8.62
C TYR A 216 15.67 -9.40 -8.27
N VAL A 217 15.36 -9.67 -7.01
CA VAL A 217 15.03 -11.02 -6.53
C VAL A 217 13.65 -11.00 -5.90
N SER A 218 12.79 -11.96 -6.28
CA SER A 218 11.54 -12.19 -5.54
C SER A 218 11.87 -12.93 -4.23
N PRO A 219 11.62 -12.32 -3.05
CA PRO A 219 11.96 -12.96 -1.79
C PRO A 219 11.06 -14.18 -1.56
N LYS A 220 11.64 -15.25 -0.99
CA LYS A 220 10.88 -16.36 -0.42
C LYS A 220 10.44 -16.03 1.01
N ILE A 221 9.53 -16.82 1.58
CA ILE A 221 9.04 -16.62 2.96
C ILE A 221 10.20 -16.60 3.96
N SER A 222 11.16 -17.52 3.82
CA SER A 222 12.37 -17.57 4.65
C SER A 222 13.22 -16.29 4.58
N ASP A 223 13.31 -15.68 3.39
CA ASP A 223 14.08 -14.44 3.24
C ASP A 223 13.40 -13.28 4.00
N ILE A 224 12.06 -13.22 3.95
CA ILE A 224 11.29 -12.19 4.65
C ILE A 224 11.46 -12.33 6.17
N ILE A 225 11.40 -13.56 6.69
CA ILE A 225 11.65 -13.85 8.11
C ILE A 225 13.07 -13.40 8.51
N LEU A 226 14.08 -13.71 7.68
CA LEU A 226 15.46 -13.29 7.94
C LEU A 226 15.65 -11.76 7.86
N MET A 227 14.90 -11.07 7.01
CA MET A 227 14.94 -9.60 6.91
C MET A 227 14.51 -8.90 8.21
N GLY A 228 13.58 -9.49 8.96
CA GLY A 228 13.13 -9.00 10.28
C GLY A 228 14.00 -9.44 11.45
N SER A 229 15.02 -10.27 11.21
CA SER A 229 15.88 -10.81 12.26
C SER A 229 16.81 -9.78 12.85
N GLU A 230 17.04 -9.87 14.16
CA GLU A 230 17.99 -9.05 14.88
C GLU A 230 19.43 -9.50 14.56
N ARG A 231 20.30 -8.55 14.29
CA ARG A 231 21.72 -8.81 14.02
C ARG A 231 22.49 -8.77 15.33
N ILE A 232 23.06 -9.89 15.70
CA ILE A 232 23.93 -10.01 16.87
C ILE A 232 25.32 -10.49 16.45
N HIS A 233 26.31 -10.24 17.29
CA HIS A 233 27.65 -10.75 17.13
C HIS A 233 27.97 -11.63 18.34
N LEU A 234 28.33 -12.86 18.05
CA LEU A 234 28.87 -13.76 19.06
C LEU A 234 30.39 -13.86 18.80
N PHE A 235 31.16 -13.11 19.59
CA PHE A 235 32.58 -12.88 19.32
C PHE A 235 32.82 -12.28 17.93
N ASP A 236 33.46 -13.01 17.04
CA ASP A 236 33.76 -12.66 15.65
C ASP A 236 32.74 -13.18 14.63
N THR A 237 31.73 -13.92 15.10
CA THR A 237 30.72 -14.54 14.23
C THR A 237 29.44 -13.71 14.21
N PRO A 238 29.05 -13.17 13.05
CA PRO A 238 27.75 -12.51 12.90
C PRO A 238 26.62 -13.54 12.86
N LEU A 239 25.59 -13.32 13.66
CA LEU A 239 24.39 -14.17 13.73
C LEU A 239 23.12 -13.37 13.48
N LEU A 240 22.11 -14.03 12.91
CA LEU A 240 20.76 -13.50 12.76
C LEU A 240 19.84 -14.23 13.74
N VAL A 241 19.22 -13.49 14.65
CA VAL A 241 18.23 -14.03 15.60
C VAL A 241 16.84 -13.68 15.12
N SER A 242 16.10 -14.70 14.68
CA SER A 242 14.68 -14.56 14.36
C SER A 242 13.86 -14.79 15.62
N ARG A 243 13.15 -13.76 16.07
CA ARG A 243 12.23 -13.85 17.21
C ARG A 243 10.83 -14.19 16.72
N ASN A 244 10.37 -15.36 17.09
CA ASN A 244 9.12 -15.92 16.56
C ASN A 244 7.84 -15.49 17.31
N MET A 245 7.87 -14.37 18.07
CA MET A 245 6.84 -14.05 19.06
C MET A 245 5.81 -12.99 18.61
N GLY A 246 5.76 -12.63 17.33
CA GLY A 246 4.93 -11.51 16.87
C GLY A 246 5.40 -10.18 17.49
N LEU A 247 4.49 -9.27 17.79
CA LEU A 247 4.83 -7.96 18.37
C LEU A 247 5.27 -8.09 19.85
N ALA A 248 6.30 -7.35 20.23
CA ALA A 248 6.74 -7.21 21.62
C ALA A 248 5.66 -6.55 22.50
N VAL A 249 5.77 -6.68 23.82
CA VAL A 249 4.75 -6.19 24.77
C VAL A 249 4.57 -4.67 24.66
N ASP A 250 5.66 -3.92 24.62
CA ASP A 250 5.70 -2.47 24.43
C ASP A 250 5.08 -2.04 23.10
N GLN A 251 5.40 -2.74 22.02
CA GLN A 251 4.80 -2.53 20.70
C GLN A 251 3.29 -2.78 20.71
N ARG A 252 2.83 -3.85 21.38
CA ARG A 252 1.40 -4.16 21.52
C ARG A 252 0.67 -3.10 22.34
N ALA A 253 1.30 -2.59 23.41
CA ALA A 253 0.72 -1.54 24.24
C ALA A 253 0.59 -0.22 23.46
N ALA A 254 1.67 0.25 22.82
CA ALA A 254 1.66 1.45 22.01
C ALA A 254 0.62 1.36 20.86
N LYS A 255 0.58 0.21 20.18
CA LYS A 255 -0.40 -0.07 19.13
C LYS A 255 -1.83 -0.02 19.66
N ARG A 256 -2.09 -0.60 20.86
CA ARG A 256 -3.42 -0.61 21.45
C ARG A 256 -3.92 0.79 21.81
N VAL A 257 -3.05 1.64 22.35
CA VAL A 257 -3.37 3.04 22.62
C VAL A 257 -3.74 3.78 21.34
N MET A 258 -2.93 3.64 20.29
CA MET A 258 -3.20 4.22 18.97
C MET A 258 -4.53 3.72 18.40
N ASP A 259 -4.78 2.41 18.45
CA ASP A 259 -6.01 1.79 17.96
C ASP A 259 -7.25 2.39 18.64
N ILE A 260 -7.23 2.53 19.97
CA ILE A 260 -8.35 3.10 20.74
C ILE A 260 -8.55 4.58 20.40
N LEU A 261 -7.47 5.37 20.39
CA LEU A 261 -7.56 6.82 20.15
C LEU A 261 -8.08 7.12 18.75
N ILE A 262 -7.46 6.52 17.71
CA ILE A 262 -7.84 6.81 16.33
C ILE A 262 -9.23 6.24 16.02
N SER A 263 -9.56 5.03 16.48
CA SER A 263 -10.89 4.45 16.26
C SER A 263 -11.98 5.19 17.04
N GLY A 264 -11.70 5.64 18.26
CA GLY A 264 -12.64 6.44 19.04
C GLY A 264 -12.96 7.77 18.37
N ILE A 265 -11.94 8.50 17.93
CA ILE A 265 -12.09 9.74 17.14
C ILE A 265 -12.83 9.43 15.82
N GLY A 266 -12.45 8.35 15.14
CA GLY A 266 -13.08 7.91 13.91
C GLY A 266 -14.57 7.65 14.08
N ILE A 267 -14.99 6.96 15.15
CA ILE A 267 -16.41 6.71 15.46
C ILE A 267 -17.15 8.03 15.68
N ILE A 268 -16.59 8.96 16.45
CA ILE A 268 -17.23 10.27 16.73
C ILE A 268 -17.44 11.04 15.42
N ILE A 269 -16.39 11.14 14.58
CA ILE A 269 -16.46 11.89 13.32
C ILE A 269 -17.42 11.23 12.32
N THR A 270 -17.42 9.89 12.24
CA THR A 270 -18.24 9.17 11.26
C THR A 270 -19.64 8.83 11.76
N SER A 271 -19.95 9.06 13.05
CA SER A 271 -21.26 8.73 13.62
C SER A 271 -22.47 9.34 12.88
N PRO A 272 -22.45 10.61 12.41
CA PRO A 272 -23.56 11.15 11.64
C PRO A 272 -23.77 10.40 10.31
N ILE A 273 -22.65 10.07 9.63
CA ILE A 273 -22.68 9.31 8.37
C ILE A 273 -23.17 7.90 8.63
N MET A 274 -22.68 7.25 9.70
CA MET A 274 -23.13 5.90 10.09
C MET A 274 -24.64 5.88 10.40
N LEU A 275 -25.18 6.92 11.03
CA LEU A 275 -26.61 7.04 11.30
C LEU A 275 -27.43 7.15 10.00
N ILE A 276 -26.99 7.99 9.05
CA ILE A 276 -27.62 8.12 7.74
C ILE A 276 -27.64 6.78 7.01
N ILE A 277 -26.51 6.07 7.00
CA ILE A 277 -26.39 4.75 6.38
C ILE A 277 -27.31 3.74 7.06
N ALA A 278 -27.38 3.74 8.38
CA ALA A 278 -28.25 2.85 9.14
C ALA A 278 -29.73 3.05 8.77
N ILE A 279 -30.16 4.32 8.64
CA ILE A 279 -31.52 4.67 8.20
C ILE A 279 -31.75 4.20 6.75
N ALA A 280 -30.82 4.46 5.84
CA ALA A 280 -30.95 4.07 4.44
C ALA A 280 -31.04 2.54 4.25
N VAL A 281 -30.20 1.75 4.95
CA VAL A 281 -30.25 0.29 4.91
C VAL A 281 -31.56 -0.23 5.50
N LYS A 282 -32.04 0.37 6.61
CA LYS A 282 -33.31 -0.03 7.26
C LYS A 282 -34.53 0.32 6.43
N ALA A 283 -34.52 1.47 5.75
CA ALA A 283 -35.63 1.93 4.92
C ALA A 283 -35.79 1.09 3.65
N TYR A 284 -34.70 0.53 3.10
CA TYR A 284 -34.73 -0.21 1.84
C TYR A 284 -35.57 -1.51 1.93
N ASP A 285 -35.33 -2.36 2.92
CA ASP A 285 -36.00 -3.66 3.05
C ASP A 285 -36.44 -4.02 4.47
N ARG A 286 -36.39 -3.05 5.40
CA ARG A 286 -36.75 -3.19 6.83
C ARG A 286 -35.98 -4.28 7.61
N GLY A 287 -34.96 -4.90 6.97
CA GLY A 287 -34.12 -5.93 7.58
C GLY A 287 -33.10 -5.38 8.60
N PRO A 288 -32.18 -6.20 9.10
CA PRO A 288 -31.14 -5.78 10.04
C PRO A 288 -30.15 -4.80 9.38
N VAL A 289 -29.72 -3.78 10.14
CA VAL A 289 -28.78 -2.75 9.67
C VAL A 289 -27.37 -3.32 9.57
N PHE A 290 -26.97 -4.11 10.58
CA PHE A 290 -25.65 -4.70 10.68
C PHE A 290 -25.65 -6.16 10.19
N TYR A 291 -24.52 -6.54 9.64
CA TYR A 291 -24.19 -7.89 9.24
C TYR A 291 -22.95 -8.34 10.03
N PHE A 292 -23.03 -9.54 10.61
CA PHE A 292 -21.94 -10.14 11.39
C PHE A 292 -21.47 -11.41 10.71
N GLN A 293 -20.16 -11.63 10.71
CA GLN A 293 -19.54 -12.78 10.10
C GLN A 293 -18.33 -13.23 10.92
N ASP A 294 -18.18 -14.55 11.10
CA ASP A 294 -17.05 -15.11 11.82
C ASP A 294 -15.77 -14.99 10.97
N ARG A 295 -14.73 -14.50 11.60
CA ARG A 295 -13.40 -14.28 11.05
C ARG A 295 -12.34 -14.66 12.06
N LEU A 296 -11.10 -14.92 11.58
CA LEU A 296 -9.96 -15.26 12.43
C LEU A 296 -9.10 -14.03 12.73
N THR A 297 -8.61 -13.97 13.98
CA THR A 297 -7.65 -12.95 14.45
C THR A 297 -6.43 -13.61 15.10
N LEU A 298 -5.69 -12.90 15.92
CA LEU A 298 -4.49 -13.36 16.61
C LEU A 298 -4.62 -14.76 17.19
N GLY A 299 -3.70 -15.67 16.81
CA GLY A 299 -3.65 -17.04 17.28
C GLY A 299 -4.80 -17.92 16.76
N GLY A 300 -5.46 -17.53 15.67
CA GLY A 300 -6.58 -18.29 15.09
C GLY A 300 -7.89 -18.16 15.88
N LYS A 301 -8.02 -17.19 16.79
CA LYS A 301 -9.23 -16.99 17.56
C LYS A 301 -10.36 -16.46 16.67
N PRO A 302 -11.57 -17.06 16.69
CA PRO A 302 -12.70 -16.54 15.95
C PRO A 302 -13.27 -15.30 16.63
N PHE A 303 -13.71 -14.31 15.82
CA PHE A 303 -14.45 -13.14 16.27
C PHE A 303 -15.49 -12.74 15.24
N LYS A 304 -16.53 -12.02 15.64
CA LYS A 304 -17.58 -11.51 14.74
C LYS A 304 -17.22 -10.13 14.22
N ILE A 305 -16.84 -10.05 12.94
CA ILE A 305 -16.65 -8.77 12.26
C ILE A 305 -18.00 -8.10 12.03
N CYS A 306 -18.11 -6.81 12.35
CA CYS A 306 -19.31 -6.01 12.17
C CYS A 306 -19.22 -5.17 10.90
N LYS A 307 -20.24 -5.22 10.04
CA LYS A 307 -20.35 -4.40 8.81
C LYS A 307 -21.77 -3.87 8.66
N PHE A 308 -21.95 -2.80 7.88
CA PHE A 308 -23.28 -2.52 7.36
C PHE A 308 -23.68 -3.59 6.34
N ARG A 309 -24.96 -3.97 6.39
CA ARG A 309 -25.48 -4.92 5.42
C ARG A 309 -25.57 -4.27 4.04
N SER A 310 -24.85 -4.82 3.10
CA SER A 310 -24.79 -4.39 1.68
C SER A 310 -25.43 -5.38 0.71
N MET A 311 -25.88 -6.56 1.22
CA MET A 311 -26.54 -7.61 0.44
C MET A 311 -27.94 -7.92 0.99
N CYS A 312 -28.77 -8.57 0.17
CA CYS A 312 -30.09 -9.06 0.57
C CYS A 312 -29.99 -10.03 1.76
N VAL A 313 -31.06 -10.12 2.58
CA VAL A 313 -31.08 -10.92 3.82
C VAL A 313 -30.68 -12.38 3.61
N ASP A 314 -31.07 -12.96 2.47
CA ASP A 314 -30.88 -14.38 2.13
C ASP A 314 -29.66 -14.67 1.26
N SER A 315 -28.71 -13.73 1.18
CA SER A 315 -27.58 -13.78 0.22
C SER A 315 -26.61 -14.96 0.42
N GLU A 316 -26.58 -15.61 1.59
CA GLU A 316 -25.67 -16.72 1.92
C GLU A 316 -26.39 -18.09 2.05
N LYS A 317 -27.69 -18.20 1.72
CA LYS A 317 -28.41 -19.48 1.78
C LYS A 317 -27.78 -20.59 0.93
N ASN A 318 -27.09 -20.23 -0.17
CA ASN A 318 -26.43 -21.15 -1.07
C ASN A 318 -24.91 -21.30 -0.81
N GLY A 319 -24.48 -21.00 0.41
CA GLY A 319 -23.06 -21.07 0.81
C GLY A 319 -22.28 -19.77 0.59
N ALA A 320 -21.12 -19.72 1.20
CA ALA A 320 -20.22 -18.57 1.15
C ALA A 320 -19.51 -18.48 -0.21
N ARG A 321 -19.73 -17.39 -0.96
CA ARG A 321 -19.03 -17.10 -2.22
C ARG A 321 -18.40 -15.72 -2.18
N LEU A 322 -17.27 -15.56 -2.88
CA LEU A 322 -16.71 -14.22 -3.14
C LEU A 322 -17.69 -13.41 -4.00
N ALA A 323 -17.79 -12.11 -3.73
CA ALA A 323 -18.66 -11.25 -4.52
C ALA A 323 -18.02 -10.96 -5.89
N SER A 324 -18.78 -11.17 -6.97
CA SER A 324 -18.38 -10.79 -8.32
C SER A 324 -18.73 -9.32 -8.64
N LYS A 325 -18.21 -8.79 -9.76
CA LYS A 325 -18.48 -7.40 -10.19
C LYS A 325 -19.97 -7.09 -10.37
N HIS A 326 -20.77 -8.07 -10.79
CA HIS A 326 -22.21 -7.94 -11.07
C HIS A 326 -23.03 -8.88 -10.20
N ASP A 327 -22.71 -8.95 -8.91
CA ASP A 327 -23.38 -9.84 -7.96
C ASP A 327 -24.81 -9.34 -7.67
N SER A 328 -25.82 -10.07 -8.16
CA SER A 328 -27.24 -9.73 -7.99
C SER A 328 -27.71 -9.71 -6.53
N ARG A 329 -26.92 -10.21 -5.59
CA ARG A 329 -27.20 -10.20 -4.15
C ARG A 329 -26.97 -8.82 -3.53
N ILE A 330 -26.24 -7.92 -4.20
CA ILE A 330 -25.90 -6.59 -3.69
C ILE A 330 -27.09 -5.66 -3.88
N THR A 331 -27.55 -5.00 -2.80
CA THR A 331 -28.63 -4.01 -2.89
C THR A 331 -28.15 -2.71 -3.56
N PRO A 332 -29.03 -1.88 -4.12
CA PRO A 332 -28.64 -0.57 -4.68
C PRO A 332 -27.90 0.32 -3.67
N VAL A 333 -28.35 0.36 -2.41
CA VAL A 333 -27.67 1.05 -1.31
C VAL A 333 -26.31 0.38 -1.06
N GLY A 334 -26.27 -0.96 -1.07
CA GLY A 334 -25.06 -1.74 -0.91
C GLY A 334 -23.98 -1.47 -1.95
N HIS A 335 -24.36 -1.21 -3.22
CA HIS A 335 -23.41 -0.83 -4.26
C HIS A 335 -22.68 0.48 -3.92
N VAL A 336 -23.39 1.49 -3.44
CA VAL A 336 -22.79 2.76 -3.01
C VAL A 336 -21.87 2.53 -1.81
N LEU A 337 -22.33 1.78 -0.80
CA LEU A 337 -21.56 1.50 0.41
C LEU A 337 -20.25 0.77 0.10
N ARG A 338 -20.30 -0.26 -0.75
CA ARG A 338 -19.12 -1.06 -1.13
C ARG A 338 -18.12 -0.28 -1.98
N ASN A 339 -18.61 0.52 -2.94
CA ASN A 339 -17.76 1.34 -3.79
C ASN A 339 -16.97 2.39 -2.98
N LEU A 340 -17.57 2.87 -1.88
CA LEU A 340 -16.96 3.85 -0.98
C LEU A 340 -16.37 3.20 0.28
N HIS A 341 -16.41 1.87 0.40
CA HIS A 341 -16.00 1.10 1.59
C HIS A 341 -16.66 1.56 2.91
N LEU A 342 -17.81 2.23 2.81
CA LEU A 342 -18.56 2.71 3.98
C LEU A 342 -19.23 1.58 4.75
N ASP A 343 -19.44 0.43 4.10
CA ASP A 343 -19.93 -0.80 4.75
C ASP A 343 -18.97 -1.32 5.84
N GLU A 344 -17.71 -0.95 5.79
CA GLU A 344 -16.68 -1.40 6.75
C GLU A 344 -16.53 -0.47 7.97
N LEU A 345 -17.18 0.73 8.00
CA LEU A 345 -17.09 1.66 9.13
C LEU A 345 -17.43 1.04 10.51
N PRO A 346 -18.44 0.14 10.65
CA PRO A 346 -18.73 -0.48 11.94
C PRO A 346 -17.60 -1.34 12.50
N GLN A 347 -16.60 -1.74 11.69
CA GLN A 347 -15.44 -2.47 12.19
C GLN A 347 -14.61 -1.64 13.20
N LEU A 348 -14.74 -0.30 13.19
CA LEU A 348 -14.14 0.55 14.23
C LEU A 348 -14.58 0.13 15.65
N PHE A 349 -15.81 -0.37 15.82
CA PHE A 349 -16.25 -0.93 17.10
C PHE A 349 -15.50 -2.22 17.45
N ASN A 350 -15.18 -3.09 16.47
CA ASN A 350 -14.35 -4.27 16.72
C ASN A 350 -12.92 -3.87 17.15
N VAL A 351 -12.38 -2.78 16.59
CA VAL A 351 -11.07 -2.27 16.98
C VAL A 351 -11.11 -1.74 18.42
N VAL A 352 -12.10 -0.93 18.77
CA VAL A 352 -12.25 -0.40 20.16
C VAL A 352 -12.46 -1.53 21.16
N LYS A 353 -13.25 -2.54 20.82
CA LYS A 353 -13.45 -3.75 21.64
C LYS A 353 -12.16 -4.55 21.81
N GLY A 354 -11.28 -4.55 20.81
CA GLY A 354 -9.99 -5.24 20.83
C GLY A 354 -9.96 -6.59 20.11
N ASP A 355 -11.01 -6.93 19.37
CA ASP A 355 -11.05 -8.10 18.49
C ASP A 355 -10.09 -7.93 17.31
N MET A 356 -9.97 -6.68 16.83
CA MET A 356 -9.13 -6.26 15.72
C MET A 356 -8.18 -5.12 16.12
N SER A 357 -7.29 -4.76 15.20
CA SER A 357 -6.47 -3.54 15.19
C SER A 357 -6.85 -2.68 13.97
N LEU A 358 -6.46 -1.41 13.97
CA LEU A 358 -6.56 -0.58 12.77
C LEU A 358 -5.70 -1.14 11.65
N VAL A 359 -4.46 -1.52 11.95
CA VAL A 359 -3.50 -2.02 10.97
C VAL A 359 -3.12 -3.45 11.29
N GLY A 360 -3.20 -4.35 10.30
CA GLY A 360 -2.86 -5.75 10.41
C GLY A 360 -3.28 -6.54 9.17
N PRO A 361 -3.00 -7.84 9.11
CA PRO A 361 -3.49 -8.71 8.06
C PRO A 361 -5.03 -8.69 7.98
N ARG A 362 -5.59 -8.64 6.76
CA ARG A 362 -7.05 -8.67 6.58
C ARG A 362 -7.63 -9.99 7.14
N PRO A 363 -8.68 -9.94 7.99
CA PRO A 363 -9.25 -11.14 8.58
C PRO A 363 -9.91 -12.04 7.53
N GLU A 364 -9.54 -13.32 7.51
CA GLU A 364 -10.11 -14.33 6.62
C GLU A 364 -11.16 -15.19 7.33
N ARG A 365 -12.06 -15.82 6.55
CA ARG A 365 -12.97 -16.89 7.03
C ARG A 365 -12.14 -18.14 7.33
N GLU A 366 -12.52 -18.89 8.33
CA GLU A 366 -11.86 -20.16 8.67
C GLU A 366 -11.84 -21.14 7.48
N SER A 367 -12.97 -21.27 6.76
CA SER A 367 -13.05 -22.12 5.57
C SER A 367 -12.05 -21.75 4.46
N ILE A 368 -11.87 -20.45 4.21
CA ILE A 368 -10.90 -19.97 3.22
C ILE A 368 -9.46 -20.16 3.72
N MET A 369 -9.25 -19.96 5.02
CA MET A 369 -7.95 -20.16 5.66
C MET A 369 -7.48 -21.61 5.51
N LEU A 370 -8.35 -22.57 5.84
CA LEU A 370 -8.09 -24.01 5.71
C LEU A 370 -7.87 -24.43 4.25
N GLU A 371 -8.55 -23.80 3.30
CA GLU A 371 -8.34 -24.06 1.89
C GLU A 371 -6.95 -23.61 1.44
N TYR A 372 -6.53 -22.40 1.84
CA TYR A 372 -5.19 -21.90 1.51
C TYR A 372 -4.07 -22.67 2.21
N GLU A 373 -4.27 -23.12 3.43
CA GLU A 373 -3.28 -23.92 4.18
C GLU A 373 -3.00 -25.27 3.53
N LYS A 374 -3.92 -25.85 2.76
CA LYS A 374 -3.68 -27.11 2.01
C LYS A 374 -2.58 -26.94 0.96
N GLU A 375 -2.51 -25.80 0.30
CA GLU A 375 -1.50 -25.50 -0.73
C GLU A 375 -0.29 -24.74 -0.17
N LEU A 376 -0.50 -23.98 0.90
CA LEU A 376 0.50 -23.11 1.53
C LEU A 376 0.40 -23.24 3.05
N PRO A 377 1.03 -24.26 3.64
CA PRO A 377 0.97 -24.50 5.09
C PRO A 377 1.39 -23.29 5.94
N GLU A 378 2.26 -22.45 5.44
CA GLU A 378 2.73 -21.25 6.13
C GLU A 378 1.68 -20.12 6.18
N PHE A 379 0.53 -20.26 5.54
CA PHE A 379 -0.48 -19.20 5.47
C PHE A 379 -0.99 -18.77 6.85
N TYR A 380 -0.95 -19.65 7.85
CA TYR A 380 -1.30 -19.32 9.23
C TYR A 380 -0.33 -18.37 9.94
N TYR A 381 0.89 -18.16 9.42
CA TYR A 381 1.86 -17.23 10.02
C TYR A 381 1.33 -15.80 10.12
N ARG A 382 0.39 -15.42 9.29
CA ARG A 382 -0.29 -14.13 9.32
C ARG A 382 -1.09 -13.89 10.61
N LEU A 383 -1.45 -14.97 11.33
CA LEU A 383 -2.19 -14.92 12.59
C LEU A 383 -1.31 -14.65 13.83
N LYS A 384 -0.02 -14.36 13.64
CA LYS A 384 0.90 -13.94 14.71
C LYS A 384 0.60 -12.55 15.26
N VAL A 385 -0.23 -11.75 14.56
CA VAL A 385 -0.71 -10.44 14.99
C VAL A 385 -2.21 -10.35 14.86
N LYS A 386 -2.82 -9.33 15.50
CA LYS A 386 -4.27 -9.09 15.32
C LYS A 386 -4.61 -8.77 13.89
N ALA A 387 -5.78 -9.23 13.46
CA ALA A 387 -6.37 -8.83 12.19
C ALA A 387 -6.59 -7.31 12.14
N GLY A 388 -6.40 -6.70 10.96
CA GLY A 388 -6.50 -5.28 10.75
C GLY A 388 -7.69 -4.85 9.89
N LEU A 389 -8.19 -3.63 10.15
CA LEU A 389 -9.14 -2.94 9.26
C LEU A 389 -8.44 -2.60 7.95
N THR A 390 -7.21 -2.13 8.02
CA THR A 390 -6.28 -1.97 6.89
C THR A 390 -5.00 -2.75 7.15
N GLY A 391 -4.15 -2.88 6.14
CA GLY A 391 -2.88 -3.60 6.28
C GLY A 391 -1.98 -3.47 5.06
N TYR A 392 -0.77 -3.98 5.20
CA TYR A 392 0.26 -3.87 4.18
C TYR A 392 -0.17 -4.54 2.86
N ALA A 393 -0.79 -5.74 2.94
CA ALA A 393 -1.32 -6.42 1.77
C ALA A 393 -2.50 -5.68 1.12
N GLN A 394 -3.32 -4.97 1.90
CA GLN A 394 -4.43 -4.16 1.39
C GLN A 394 -3.93 -2.88 0.70
N VAL A 395 -2.84 -2.29 1.20
CA VAL A 395 -2.25 -1.06 0.66
C VAL A 395 -1.39 -1.30 -0.58
N TYR A 396 -0.61 -2.36 -0.60
CA TYR A 396 0.36 -2.64 -1.68
C TYR A 396 -0.05 -3.80 -2.59
N GLY A 397 -0.96 -4.66 -2.16
CA GLY A 397 -1.56 -5.71 -2.97
C GLY A 397 -2.62 -5.16 -3.93
N LYS A 398 -3.07 -6.02 -4.82
CA LYS A 398 -4.23 -5.79 -5.68
C LYS A 398 -5.28 -6.85 -5.35
N TYR A 399 -6.48 -6.67 -5.87
CA TYR A 399 -7.57 -7.63 -5.66
C TYR A 399 -7.21 -9.06 -6.10
N ASN A 400 -6.48 -9.21 -7.18
CA ASN A 400 -6.00 -10.48 -7.75
C ASN A 400 -4.64 -10.96 -7.21
N THR A 401 -4.16 -10.41 -6.09
CA THR A 401 -2.92 -10.86 -5.44
C THR A 401 -3.07 -12.31 -4.97
N THR A 402 -2.14 -13.18 -5.37
CA THR A 402 -2.15 -14.60 -4.98
C THR A 402 -2.04 -14.78 -3.46
N PRO A 403 -2.55 -15.87 -2.88
CA PRO A 403 -2.39 -16.15 -1.44
C PRO A 403 -0.93 -16.12 -1.00
N TYR A 404 -0.02 -16.63 -1.83
CA TYR A 404 1.43 -16.61 -1.57
C TYR A 404 2.00 -15.20 -1.50
N ASP A 405 1.67 -14.32 -2.46
CA ASP A 405 2.12 -12.92 -2.44
C ASP A 405 1.44 -12.13 -1.31
N LYS A 406 0.18 -12.44 -1.01
CA LYS A 406 -0.54 -11.85 0.12
C LYS A 406 0.12 -12.19 1.45
N LEU A 407 0.49 -13.46 1.65
CA LEU A 407 1.24 -13.89 2.83
C LEU A 407 2.58 -13.16 2.93
N LYS A 408 3.33 -13.04 1.83
CA LYS A 408 4.60 -12.30 1.83
C LYS A 408 4.43 -10.85 2.27
N LEU A 409 3.39 -10.17 1.79
CA LEU A 409 3.09 -8.79 2.18
C LEU A 409 2.68 -8.68 3.66
N ASP A 410 1.88 -9.64 4.15
CA ASP A 410 1.50 -9.70 5.57
C ASP A 410 2.73 -9.96 6.46
N LEU A 411 3.64 -10.85 6.04
CA LEU A 411 4.88 -11.12 6.76
C LEU A 411 5.84 -9.92 6.72
N PHE A 412 5.92 -9.19 5.61
CA PHE A 412 6.69 -7.93 5.56
C PHE A 412 6.22 -6.95 6.63
N TYR A 413 4.92 -6.85 6.86
CA TYR A 413 4.36 -6.03 7.91
C TYR A 413 4.76 -6.56 9.31
N ILE A 414 4.57 -7.85 9.55
CA ILE A 414 4.81 -8.48 10.87
C ILE A 414 6.28 -8.34 11.27
N GLU A 415 7.19 -8.67 10.35
CA GLU A 415 8.64 -8.68 10.62
C GLU A 415 9.26 -7.26 10.68
N ASN A 416 8.67 -6.28 9.98
CA ASN A 416 9.17 -4.90 9.95
C ASN A 416 8.24 -3.93 10.69
N TYR A 417 7.47 -4.43 11.66
CA TYR A 417 6.54 -3.60 12.42
C TYR A 417 7.24 -2.39 13.05
N SER A 418 6.64 -1.24 12.88
CA SER A 418 6.96 -0.02 13.64
C SER A 418 5.71 0.85 13.75
N PHE A 419 5.65 1.67 14.80
CA PHE A 419 4.58 2.64 15.01
C PHE A 419 4.42 3.59 13.81
N LEU A 420 5.53 4.02 13.22
CA LEU A 420 5.54 4.87 12.02
C LEU A 420 5.01 4.14 10.78
N LEU A 421 5.22 2.83 10.69
CA LEU A 421 4.66 2.02 9.60
C LEU A 421 3.13 1.96 9.70
N ASP A 422 2.57 1.80 10.90
CA ASP A 422 1.13 1.83 11.11
C ASP A 422 0.53 3.18 10.70
N ILE A 423 1.11 4.29 11.17
CA ILE A 423 0.69 5.63 10.76
C ILE A 423 0.72 5.77 9.24
N LYS A 424 1.81 5.35 8.61
CA LYS A 424 1.94 5.40 7.15
C LYS A 424 0.86 4.59 6.45
N LEU A 425 0.54 3.38 6.93
CA LEU A 425 -0.48 2.52 6.32
C LEU A 425 -1.89 3.12 6.49
N ILE A 426 -2.20 3.74 7.63
CA ILE A 426 -3.45 4.47 7.85
C ILE A 426 -3.61 5.60 6.82
N PHE A 427 -2.59 6.45 6.65
CA PHE A 427 -2.62 7.52 5.64
C PHE A 427 -2.71 6.95 4.21
N MET A 428 -1.95 5.90 3.90
CA MET A 428 -2.01 5.25 2.58
C MET A 428 -3.38 4.64 2.28
N THR A 429 -4.13 4.19 3.30
CA THR A 429 -5.48 3.67 3.14
C THR A 429 -6.44 4.74 2.61
N VAL A 430 -6.34 5.97 3.13
CA VAL A 430 -7.12 7.11 2.62
C VAL A 430 -6.85 7.32 1.12
N LYS A 431 -5.60 7.19 0.69
CA LYS A 431 -5.23 7.30 -0.72
C LYS A 431 -5.90 6.24 -1.60
N ILE A 432 -6.00 5.01 -1.10
CA ILE A 432 -6.55 3.87 -1.87
C ILE A 432 -8.05 4.07 -2.17
N PHE A 433 -8.82 4.70 -1.28
CA PHE A 433 -10.22 5.01 -1.54
C PHE A 433 -10.45 5.85 -2.80
N PHE A 434 -9.45 6.61 -3.26
CA PHE A 434 -9.49 7.37 -4.50
C PHE A 434 -8.95 6.61 -5.72
N GLN A 435 -8.47 5.37 -5.56
CA GLN A 435 -7.91 4.55 -6.64
C GLN A 435 -8.88 3.42 -7.02
N LYS A 436 -9.57 3.55 -8.16
CA LYS A 436 -10.56 2.57 -8.65
C LYS A 436 -9.99 1.14 -8.85
N GLU A 437 -8.71 0.99 -9.16
CA GLU A 437 -8.07 -0.31 -9.46
C GLU A 437 -8.07 -1.30 -8.27
N VAL A 438 -8.36 -0.85 -7.06
CA VAL A 438 -8.32 -1.68 -5.84
C VAL A 438 -9.71 -2.24 -5.48
N SER A 439 -10.77 -1.65 -5.99
CA SER A 439 -12.18 -1.95 -5.63
C SER A 439 -12.88 -2.91 -6.61
N GLU A 440 -12.24 -3.31 -7.71
CA GLU A 440 -12.85 -4.19 -8.71
C GLU A 440 -12.91 -5.64 -8.21
N GLY A 441 -14.12 -6.23 -8.21
CA GLY A 441 -14.39 -7.62 -7.82
C GLY A 441 -13.68 -8.67 -8.69
N VAL A 442 -13.72 -9.94 -8.29
CA VAL A 442 -13.18 -11.08 -9.05
C VAL A 442 -13.97 -11.25 -10.34
N ASP A 443 -13.29 -11.77 -11.38
CA ASP A 443 -13.95 -12.20 -12.62
C ASP A 443 -14.96 -13.32 -12.30
N ASP A 444 -16.14 -13.32 -12.95
CA ASP A 444 -17.29 -14.19 -12.62
C ASP A 444 -16.96 -15.71 -12.63
N ARG A 445 -15.79 -16.08 -13.16
CA ARG A 445 -15.30 -17.45 -13.22
C ARG A 445 -14.38 -17.87 -12.07
N GLN A 446 -13.97 -16.96 -11.18
CA GLN A 446 -13.09 -17.27 -10.06
C GLN A 446 -13.86 -17.38 -8.76
N VAL A 447 -13.90 -18.58 -8.17
CA VAL A 447 -14.54 -18.85 -6.88
C VAL A 447 -13.63 -18.44 -5.71
N ASN A 448 -12.30 -18.50 -5.89
CA ASN A 448 -11.28 -18.09 -4.91
C ASN A 448 -10.07 -17.45 -5.61
N ALA A 449 -9.12 -16.93 -4.83
CA ALA A 449 -7.91 -16.29 -5.36
C ALA A 449 -6.82 -17.28 -5.82
N LEU A 450 -7.07 -18.58 -5.72
CA LEU A 450 -6.23 -19.62 -6.29
C LEU A 450 -6.47 -19.62 -7.81
N LYS A 451 -5.44 -19.32 -8.60
CA LYS A 451 -5.48 -19.61 -10.03
C LYS A 451 -5.58 -21.13 -10.18
N ASP A 452 -6.50 -21.60 -11.00
CA ASP A 452 -6.52 -22.99 -11.46
C ASP A 452 -5.15 -23.36 -12.03
N SER A 453 -4.30 -23.93 -11.21
CA SER A 453 -2.97 -24.43 -11.58
C SER A 453 -3.05 -25.68 -12.46
N GLY A 454 -4.25 -26.08 -12.88
CA GLY A 454 -4.53 -27.39 -13.45
C GLY A 454 -5.04 -27.47 -14.89
N LYS A 455 -5.16 -26.37 -15.64
CA LYS A 455 -5.76 -26.44 -16.99
C LYS A 455 -4.93 -25.88 -18.14
N ASN A 456 -3.61 -25.98 -18.08
CA ASN A 456 -2.77 -25.81 -19.29
C ASN A 456 -1.60 -26.81 -19.35
N ALA A 457 -1.77 -28.01 -18.83
CA ALA A 457 -0.94 -29.15 -19.19
C ALA A 457 -1.67 -29.84 -20.34
N GLY A 458 -1.16 -29.68 -21.56
CA GLY A 458 -1.75 -29.99 -22.82
C GLY A 458 -2.33 -31.39 -22.97
N VAL A 459 -3.46 -31.40 -23.59
CA VAL A 459 -3.85 -32.51 -24.47
C VAL A 459 -3.74 -32.01 -25.89
N SER A 460 -2.56 -32.16 -26.47
CA SER A 460 -2.41 -32.34 -27.89
C SER A 460 -2.60 -33.85 -28.15
N GLU A 461 -3.83 -34.31 -28.15
CA GLU A 461 -4.13 -35.59 -28.78
C GLU A 461 -4.00 -35.45 -30.31
N ASN A 462 -2.98 -36.12 -30.84
CA ASN A 462 -2.87 -36.48 -32.23
C ASN A 462 -4.18 -37.12 -32.72
N LYS A 463 -4.89 -36.45 -33.56
CA LYS A 463 -5.74 -37.12 -34.55
C LYS A 463 -4.85 -37.50 -35.72
N THR A 464 -4.39 -38.77 -35.73
CA THR A 464 -4.02 -39.49 -36.95
C THR A 464 -5.31 -39.92 -37.62
N GLU A 465 -5.50 -39.41 -38.80
CA GLU A 465 -6.51 -39.88 -39.76
C GLU A 465 -6.22 -41.32 -40.19
N GLU A 466 -7.24 -42.11 -40.28
CA GLU A 466 -7.51 -43.05 -41.37
C GLU A 466 -8.63 -42.47 -42.22
#